data_de694106ed632eb6cbf4cdb7abc799b8
#
_entry.id   de694106ed632eb6cbf4cdb7abc799b8
#
_cell.length_a   1.000
_cell.length_b   1.000
_cell.length_c   1.000
_cell.angle_alpha   90.00
_cell.angle_beta   90.00
_cell.angle_gamma   90.00
#
_symmetry.space_group_name_H-M   'P 1'
#
loop_
_entity.id
_entity.type
_entity.pdbx_description
1 polymer ?
#
loop_
_entity_poly.entity_id
_entity_poly.type
_entity_poly.pdbx_seq_one_letter_code
_entity_poly.pdbx_strand_id
1 'polypeptide(L)'
;MTVIKVSTVQRLGRGGGVVTIPLITRQSAEEDNKITTGISIYPAGTGAPPHTHNCDEHVTLLSGSAEVEIDGKVTPLVSDDTTYVEAGIAHCFRNTGEVPMKILWVYSSAYVTRTFADTGETVEHLSATDQMVRD
;
A
#
# COMPACT_ATOMS: atom_id res chain seq x y z
N MET A 1 20.25 12.87 -6.62
CA MET A 1 18.85 13.29 -6.86
C MET A 1 18.15 12.21 -7.67
N THR A 2 16.92 11.90 -7.34
CA THR A 2 16.15 10.85 -8.03
C THR A 2 14.88 11.46 -8.62
N VAL A 3 14.63 11.19 -9.89
CA VAL A 3 13.38 11.55 -10.58
C VAL A 3 12.80 10.27 -11.18
N ILE A 4 11.57 9.95 -10.83
CA ILE A 4 10.88 8.76 -11.33
C ILE A 4 9.81 9.20 -12.34
N LYS A 5 9.94 8.72 -13.56
CA LYS A 5 8.90 8.86 -14.60
C LYS A 5 8.01 7.63 -14.53
N VAL A 6 6.77 7.81 -14.10
CA VAL A 6 5.84 6.69 -13.88
C VAL A 6 5.67 5.81 -15.12
N SER A 7 5.77 6.41 -16.31
CA SER A 7 5.68 5.67 -17.57
C SER A 7 6.80 4.65 -17.79
N THR A 8 7.90 4.77 -17.05
CA THR A 8 9.05 3.84 -17.15
C THR A 8 9.06 2.79 -16.06
N VAL A 9 8.15 2.88 -15.09
CA VAL A 9 8.12 1.97 -13.94
C VAL A 9 7.35 0.71 -14.29
N GLN A 10 7.94 -0.45 -13.99
CA GLN A 10 7.24 -1.73 -14.13
C GLN A 10 6.13 -1.85 -13.10
N ARG A 11 4.93 -2.18 -13.57
CA ARG A 11 3.79 -2.45 -12.69
C ARG A 11 3.87 -3.87 -12.14
N LEU A 12 3.50 -4.04 -10.88
CA LEU A 12 3.50 -5.33 -10.19
C LEU A 12 2.07 -5.78 -9.95
N GLY A 13 1.72 -6.99 -10.38
CA GLY A 13 0.46 -7.63 -10.02
C GLY A 13 0.51 -8.12 -8.58
N ARG A 14 -0.53 -7.83 -7.81
CA ARG A 14 -0.56 -8.13 -6.37
C ARG A 14 -1.66 -9.13 -5.99
N GLY A 15 -2.30 -9.79 -6.96
CA GLY A 15 -3.43 -10.69 -6.75
C GLY A 15 -4.77 -9.96 -6.84
N GLY A 16 -5.81 -10.65 -7.31
CA GLY A 16 -7.17 -10.11 -7.42
C GLY A 16 -7.32 -8.96 -8.41
N GLY A 17 -6.34 -8.73 -9.30
CA GLY A 17 -6.32 -7.58 -10.20
C GLY A 17 -5.74 -6.32 -9.59
N VAL A 18 -5.29 -6.37 -8.35
CA VAL A 18 -4.61 -5.24 -7.70
C VAL A 18 -3.24 -5.04 -8.33
N VAL A 19 -2.91 -3.80 -8.67
CA VAL A 19 -1.64 -3.42 -9.31
C VAL A 19 -0.92 -2.39 -8.45
N THR A 20 0.37 -2.58 -8.26
CA THR A 20 1.23 -1.63 -7.56
C THR A 20 2.27 -1.06 -8.52
N ILE A 21 2.50 0.24 -8.41
CA ILE A 21 3.52 0.98 -9.14
C ILE A 21 4.51 1.52 -8.11
N PRO A 22 5.63 0.82 -7.85
CA PRO A 22 6.62 1.33 -6.91
C PRO A 22 7.28 2.59 -7.48
N LEU A 23 7.52 3.58 -6.64
CA LEU A 23 8.14 4.84 -7.05
C LEU A 23 9.53 4.98 -6.41
N ILE A 24 9.61 5.48 -5.18
CA ILE A 24 10.89 5.55 -4.46
C ILE A 24 11.07 4.27 -3.65
N THR A 25 12.10 3.52 -3.97
CA THR A 25 12.48 2.27 -3.29
C THR A 25 14.01 2.23 -3.15
N ARG A 26 14.52 1.22 -2.45
CA ARG A 26 15.97 1.00 -2.38
C ARG A 26 16.60 0.73 -3.74
N GLN A 27 15.82 0.21 -4.68
CA GLN A 27 16.28 -0.11 -6.03
C GLN A 27 16.22 1.09 -6.98
N SER A 28 15.29 2.02 -6.79
CA SER A 28 15.08 3.14 -7.69
C SER A 28 15.79 4.42 -7.26
N ALA A 29 16.06 4.59 -5.97
CA ALA A 29 16.73 5.78 -5.46
C ALA A 29 18.22 5.78 -5.82
N GLU A 30 18.74 6.93 -6.22
CA GLU A 30 20.18 7.10 -6.52
C GLU A 30 21.03 7.19 -5.25
N GLU A 31 20.41 7.51 -4.12
CA GLU A 31 21.05 7.69 -2.82
C GLU A 31 20.28 6.88 -1.78
N ASP A 32 20.84 6.79 -0.57
CA ASP A 32 20.13 6.16 0.55
C ASP A 32 18.80 6.86 0.81
N ASN A 33 17.69 6.18 0.51
CA ASN A 33 16.37 6.72 0.72
C ASN A 33 15.91 6.51 2.17
N LYS A 34 15.08 7.44 2.65
CA LYS A 34 14.52 7.41 4.01
C LYS A 34 13.05 7.00 4.00
N ILE A 35 12.44 6.96 2.84
CA ILE A 35 11.03 6.62 2.64
C ILE A 35 10.91 5.62 1.49
N THR A 36 9.81 4.89 1.49
CA THR A 36 9.41 4.06 0.35
C THR A 36 8.05 4.54 -0.11
N THR A 37 7.87 4.79 -1.40
CA THR A 37 6.63 5.33 -1.94
C THR A 37 6.17 4.57 -3.17
N GLY A 38 4.87 4.62 -3.41
CA GLY A 38 4.29 4.04 -4.61
C GLY A 38 2.79 4.32 -4.70
N ILE A 39 2.22 3.80 -5.79
CA ILE A 39 0.80 3.90 -6.06
C ILE A 39 0.26 2.48 -6.17
N SER A 40 -0.92 2.24 -5.59
CA SER A 40 -1.65 0.99 -5.80
C SER A 40 -3.04 1.28 -6.33
N ILE A 41 -3.50 0.42 -7.24
CA ILE A 41 -4.81 0.52 -7.89
C ILE A 41 -5.57 -0.76 -7.59
N TYR A 42 -6.72 -0.60 -6.94
CA TYR A 42 -7.58 -1.70 -6.50
C TYR A 42 -8.86 -1.71 -7.31
N PRO A 43 -9.15 -2.76 -8.09
CA PRO A 43 -10.46 -2.92 -8.72
C PRO A 43 -11.59 -2.90 -7.69
N ALA A 44 -12.80 -2.61 -8.15
CA ALA A 44 -13.99 -2.66 -7.29
C ALA A 44 -14.08 -4.02 -6.57
N GLY A 45 -14.43 -3.99 -5.28
CA GLY A 45 -14.60 -5.17 -4.45
C GLY A 45 -13.29 -5.81 -3.95
N THR A 46 -12.14 -5.21 -4.21
CA THR A 46 -10.85 -5.73 -3.71
C THR A 46 -10.30 -4.89 -2.58
N GLY A 47 -9.30 -5.41 -1.90
CA GLY A 47 -8.61 -4.73 -0.81
C GLY A 47 -7.43 -5.55 -0.33
N ALA A 48 -6.71 -5.00 0.63
CA ALA A 48 -5.63 -5.71 1.31
C ALA A 48 -6.19 -6.47 2.52
N PRO A 49 -5.63 -7.64 2.85
CA PRO A 49 -5.94 -8.26 4.13
C PRO A 49 -5.39 -7.43 5.29
N PRO A 50 -5.99 -7.49 6.49
CA PRO A 50 -5.44 -6.79 7.66
C PRO A 50 -3.99 -7.16 7.92
N HIS A 51 -3.16 -6.16 8.17
CA HIS A 51 -1.71 -6.35 8.35
C HIS A 51 -1.10 -5.21 9.15
N THR A 52 0.15 -5.41 9.54
CA THR A 52 1.00 -4.40 10.18
C THR A 52 2.26 -4.19 9.35
N HIS A 53 2.92 -3.06 9.57
CA HIS A 53 4.26 -2.79 9.00
C HIS A 53 5.27 -2.53 10.11
N ASN A 54 6.55 -2.65 9.76
CA ASN A 54 7.66 -2.32 10.65
C ASN A 54 7.94 -0.81 10.75
N CYS A 55 7.16 0.01 10.08
CA CYS A 55 7.34 1.46 9.99
C CYS A 55 5.99 2.16 9.91
N ASP A 56 6.00 3.48 9.95
CA ASP A 56 4.78 4.27 9.80
C ASP A 56 4.34 4.34 8.35
N GLU A 57 3.04 4.46 8.13
CA GLU A 57 2.44 4.54 6.80
C GLU A 57 1.57 5.79 6.68
N HIS A 58 1.79 6.54 5.61
CA HIS A 58 0.91 7.60 5.15
C HIS A 58 0.23 7.14 3.86
N VAL A 59 -1.08 7.26 3.77
CA VAL A 59 -1.84 6.95 2.55
C VAL A 59 -2.78 8.10 2.22
N THR A 60 -2.76 8.52 0.95
CA THR A 60 -3.74 9.45 0.39
C THR A 60 -4.56 8.74 -0.67
N LEU A 61 -5.88 8.81 -0.57
CA LEU A 61 -6.78 8.33 -1.62
C LEU A 61 -6.75 9.35 -2.77
N LEU A 62 -6.22 8.95 -3.92
CA LEU A 62 -6.12 9.83 -5.07
C LEU A 62 -7.40 9.89 -5.89
N SER A 63 -8.08 8.74 -6.03
CA SER A 63 -9.34 8.67 -6.79
C SER A 63 -10.15 7.46 -6.38
N GLY A 64 -11.45 7.50 -6.65
CA GLY A 64 -12.38 6.48 -6.23
C GLY A 64 -12.91 6.73 -4.83
N SER A 65 -13.40 5.67 -4.19
CA SER A 65 -13.82 5.67 -2.79
C SER A 65 -13.19 4.48 -2.09
N ALA A 66 -13.02 4.59 -0.78
CA ALA A 66 -12.37 3.57 0.01
C ALA A 66 -12.97 3.48 1.39
N GLU A 67 -12.67 2.39 2.05
CA GLU A 67 -12.87 2.18 3.45
C GLU A 67 -11.53 1.80 4.06
N VAL A 68 -11.13 2.46 5.14
CA VAL A 68 -9.94 2.08 5.90
C VAL A 68 -10.39 1.50 7.24
N GLU A 69 -9.76 0.40 7.63
CA GLU A 69 -9.88 -0.16 8.97
C GLU A 69 -8.55 -0.01 9.68
N ILE A 70 -8.55 0.71 10.80
CA ILE A 70 -7.35 0.94 11.62
C ILE A 70 -7.70 0.54 13.04
N ASP A 71 -6.98 -0.45 13.58
CA ASP A 71 -7.18 -0.98 14.93
C ASP A 71 -8.65 -1.34 15.19
N GLY A 72 -9.31 -1.95 14.19
CA GLY A 72 -10.71 -2.36 14.24
C GLY A 72 -11.72 -1.27 13.94
N LYS A 73 -11.30 -0.01 13.81
CA LYS A 73 -12.21 1.09 13.50
C LYS A 73 -12.26 1.33 11.99
N VAL A 74 -13.47 1.29 11.44
CA VAL A 74 -13.74 1.48 10.01
C VAL A 74 -14.13 2.93 9.75
N THR A 75 -13.49 3.55 8.75
CA THR A 75 -13.77 4.93 8.33
C THR A 75 -13.88 5.00 6.81
N PRO A 76 -14.98 5.53 6.26
CA PRO A 76 -15.07 5.76 4.82
C PRO A 76 -14.20 6.93 4.39
N LEU A 77 -13.62 6.85 3.20
CA LEU A 77 -12.73 7.85 2.63
C LEU A 77 -13.25 8.29 1.26
N VAL A 78 -13.07 9.55 0.96
CA VAL A 78 -13.26 10.14 -0.37
C VAL A 78 -11.92 10.68 -0.89
N SER A 79 -11.87 11.07 -2.16
CA SER A 79 -10.64 11.58 -2.79
C SER A 79 -10.00 12.68 -1.95
N ASP A 80 -8.69 12.60 -1.83
CA ASP A 80 -7.79 13.48 -1.08
C ASP A 80 -7.78 13.25 0.44
N ASP A 81 -8.68 12.42 0.96
CA ASP A 81 -8.58 12.00 2.37
C ASP A 81 -7.28 11.24 2.62
N THR A 82 -6.71 11.45 3.79
CA THR A 82 -5.39 10.96 4.14
C THR A 82 -5.42 10.25 5.48
N THR A 83 -4.66 9.17 5.59
CA THR A 83 -4.48 8.42 6.84
C THR A 83 -3.01 8.40 7.24
N TYR A 84 -2.78 8.27 8.53
CA TYR A 84 -1.47 7.99 9.11
C TYR A 84 -1.62 6.83 10.09
N VAL A 85 -0.85 5.76 9.86
CA VAL A 85 -0.88 4.56 10.70
C VAL A 85 0.53 4.31 11.24
N GLU A 86 0.65 4.27 12.55
CA GLU A 86 1.93 3.99 13.20
C GLU A 86 2.37 2.55 13.01
N ALA A 87 3.68 2.32 13.08
CA ALA A 87 4.26 0.98 13.03
C ALA A 87 3.57 0.03 14.03
N GLY A 88 3.29 -1.18 13.60
CA GLY A 88 2.69 -2.21 14.45
C GLY A 88 1.18 -2.15 14.63
N ILE A 89 0.51 -1.15 14.09
CA ILE A 89 -0.96 -1.03 14.17
C ILE A 89 -1.60 -1.76 13.00
N ALA A 90 -2.52 -2.68 13.28
CA ALA A 90 -3.23 -3.45 12.27
C ALA A 90 -4.17 -2.55 11.46
N HIS A 91 -4.11 -2.67 10.14
CA HIS A 91 -4.92 -1.86 9.24
C HIS A 91 -5.08 -2.52 7.87
N CYS A 92 -6.07 -2.06 7.11
CA CYS A 92 -6.23 -2.40 5.70
C CYS A 92 -7.12 -1.40 5.00
N PHE A 93 -6.99 -1.35 3.66
CA PHE A 93 -7.85 -0.54 2.79
C PHE A 93 -8.69 -1.47 1.93
N ARG A 94 -9.95 -1.09 1.71
CA ARG A 94 -10.87 -1.84 0.85
C ARG A 94 -11.54 -0.89 -0.13
N ASN A 95 -11.69 -1.32 -1.38
CA ASN A 95 -12.48 -0.62 -2.37
C ASN A 95 -13.94 -1.08 -2.26
N THR A 96 -14.77 -0.27 -1.63
CA THR A 96 -16.19 -0.52 -1.44
C THR A 96 -17.06 0.12 -2.53
N GLY A 97 -16.44 0.82 -3.49
CA GLY A 97 -17.12 1.47 -4.60
C GLY A 97 -17.19 0.60 -5.84
N GLU A 98 -17.63 1.21 -6.94
CA GLU A 98 -17.82 0.54 -8.24
C GLU A 98 -16.74 0.86 -9.25
N VAL A 99 -15.86 1.82 -8.95
CA VAL A 99 -14.74 2.24 -9.80
C VAL A 99 -13.41 1.89 -9.12
N PRO A 100 -12.29 1.85 -9.86
CA PRO A 100 -11.00 1.60 -9.23
C PRO A 100 -10.65 2.61 -8.15
N MET A 101 -10.07 2.13 -7.06
CA MET A 101 -9.52 2.91 -5.97
C MET A 101 -8.03 3.08 -6.20
N LYS A 102 -7.55 4.32 -6.25
CA LYS A 102 -6.13 4.62 -6.45
C LYS A 102 -5.59 5.32 -5.22
N ILE A 103 -4.56 4.76 -4.63
CA ILE A 103 -3.92 5.30 -3.43
C ILE A 103 -2.45 5.60 -3.68
N LEU A 104 -1.96 6.67 -3.03
CA LEU A 104 -0.54 6.95 -2.88
C LEU A 104 -0.15 6.53 -1.46
N TRP A 105 0.85 5.65 -1.33
CA TRP A 105 1.36 5.22 -0.03
C TRP A 105 2.80 5.66 0.15
N VAL A 106 3.12 6.04 1.39
CA VAL A 106 4.45 6.47 1.82
C VAL A 106 4.78 5.76 3.14
N TYR A 107 5.88 5.03 3.15
CA TYR A 107 6.40 4.38 4.36
C TYR A 107 7.62 5.12 4.87
N SER A 108 7.78 5.17 6.18
CA SER A 108 8.85 5.92 6.86
C SER A 108 10.18 5.15 6.93
N SER A 109 10.42 4.23 6.01
CA SER A 109 11.64 3.41 5.99
C SER A 109 11.97 2.99 4.55
N ALA A 110 13.25 2.78 4.29
CA ALA A 110 13.70 2.16 3.04
C ALA A 110 13.46 0.65 3.03
N TYR A 111 13.52 0.02 4.20
CA TYR A 111 13.23 -1.41 4.37
C TYR A 111 11.84 -1.56 5.01
N VAL A 112 10.92 -2.19 4.29
CA VAL A 112 9.53 -2.33 4.69
C VAL A 112 9.14 -3.80 4.71
N THR A 113 8.50 -4.22 5.79
CA THR A 113 7.89 -5.55 5.92
C THR A 113 6.39 -5.43 6.13
N ARG A 114 5.69 -6.52 5.82
CA ARG A 114 4.26 -6.68 6.10
C ARG A 114 4.06 -7.93 6.90
N THR A 115 3.33 -7.83 8.01
CA THR A 115 2.93 -8.98 8.81
C THR A 115 1.42 -9.14 8.70
N PHE A 116 0.97 -10.28 8.17
CA PHE A 116 -0.46 -10.56 8.02
C PHE A 116 -1.08 -10.89 9.36
N ALA A 117 -2.17 -10.21 9.71
CA ALA A 117 -2.81 -10.35 11.02
C ALA A 117 -3.42 -11.75 11.24
N ASP A 118 -3.91 -12.40 10.19
CA ASP A 118 -4.57 -13.71 10.27
C ASP A 118 -3.58 -14.86 10.51
N THR A 119 -2.39 -14.80 9.91
CA THR A 119 -1.39 -15.89 9.98
C THR A 119 -0.18 -15.55 10.84
N GLY A 120 0.09 -14.27 11.07
CA GLY A 120 1.32 -13.82 11.72
C GLY A 120 2.55 -13.91 10.83
N GLU A 121 2.38 -14.30 9.55
CA GLU A 121 3.49 -14.39 8.61
C GLU A 121 4.00 -13.00 8.23
N THR A 122 5.32 -12.83 8.27
CA THR A 122 6.00 -11.60 7.85
C THR A 122 6.67 -11.82 6.50
N VAL A 123 6.41 -10.92 5.56
CA VAL A 123 7.03 -10.92 4.23
C VAL A 123 7.66 -9.57 3.97
N GLU A 124 8.67 -9.55 3.10
CA GLU A 124 9.24 -8.28 2.63
C GLU A 124 8.24 -7.61 1.67
N HIS A 125 8.02 -6.32 1.86
CA HIS A 125 7.13 -5.52 1.02
C HIS A 125 7.57 -5.61 -0.45
N LEU A 126 6.61 -5.82 -1.34
CA LEU A 126 6.79 -5.98 -2.79
C LEU A 126 7.51 -7.28 -3.21
N SER A 127 7.76 -8.19 -2.28
CA SER A 127 8.27 -9.53 -2.63
C SER A 127 7.18 -10.37 -3.31
N ALA A 128 7.59 -11.50 -3.89
CA ALA A 128 6.65 -12.40 -4.60
C ALA A 128 5.53 -12.93 -3.70
N THR A 129 5.76 -13.03 -2.39
CA THR A 129 4.78 -13.51 -1.41
C THR A 129 3.93 -12.40 -0.80
N ASP A 130 4.24 -11.14 -1.08
CA ASP A 130 3.47 -9.99 -0.60
C ASP A 130 2.29 -9.73 -1.54
N GLN A 131 1.24 -10.54 -1.40
CA GLN A 131 0.05 -10.51 -2.25
C GLN A 131 -1.16 -9.96 -1.49
N MET A 132 -2.00 -9.17 -2.17
CA MET A 132 -3.24 -8.63 -1.61
C MET A 132 -4.31 -9.71 -1.53
N VAL A 133 -4.36 -10.60 -2.52
CA VAL A 133 -5.21 -11.78 -2.50
C VAL A 133 -4.29 -13.00 -2.46
N ARG A 134 -4.42 -13.80 -1.42
CA ARG A 134 -3.63 -15.01 -1.19
C ARG A 134 -4.52 -16.24 -1.34
N ASP A 135 -4.03 -17.17 -2.07
CA ASP A 135 -4.72 -18.47 -2.25
C ASP A 135 -4.47 -19.40 -1.06
#